data_197c8b548f2407ca76fc31f74351e7cf
#
_entry.id   197c8b548f2407ca76fc31f74351e7cf
#
_cell.length_a   1.000
_cell.length_b   1.000
_cell.length_c   1.000
_cell.angle_alpha   90.00
_cell.angle_beta   90.00
_cell.angle_gamma   90.00
#
_symmetry.space_group_name_H-M   'P 1'
#
loop_
_entity.id
_entity.type
_entity.pdbx_description
1 polymer ?
#
loop_
_entity_poly.entity_id
_entity_poly.type
_entity_poly.pdbx_seq_one_letter_code
_entity_poly.pdbx_strand_id
1 'polypeptide(L)'
;MLKFFLNSDTRAYLRSLESEFGESSNAIRLELNRFEDAGLLVSSASGNKKLYQANRSHPFFNELNNIIFKFVGIDEIIEKVLRRIGDLQSAYITGDFARGRDSKVIDLLLVGAELNRAYAAKLVEKAEKVIKRKIRLLIMDAEEVDSYISTNEALLIWER
;
A
#
# COMPACT_ATOMS: atom_id res chain seq x y z
N MET A 1 10.19 7.13 -6.87
CA MET A 1 9.98 6.61 -5.50
C MET A 1 8.54 6.16 -5.27
N LEU A 2 7.54 7.02 -5.37
CA LEU A 2 6.12 6.67 -5.17
C LEU A 2 5.70 5.36 -5.85
N LYS A 3 6.00 5.22 -7.14
CA LYS A 3 5.62 4.04 -7.93
C LYS A 3 6.07 2.72 -7.32
N PHE A 4 7.30 2.64 -6.83
CA PHE A 4 7.88 1.40 -6.32
C PHE A 4 7.48 1.09 -4.88
N PHE A 5 7.21 2.12 -4.08
CA PHE A 5 6.88 1.94 -2.66
C PHE A 5 5.38 1.95 -2.39
N LEU A 6 4.57 2.56 -3.25
CA LEU A 6 3.11 2.41 -3.17
C LEU A 6 2.66 0.99 -3.52
N ASN A 7 3.33 0.38 -4.51
CA ASN A 7 3.14 -1.02 -4.88
C ASN A 7 4.51 -1.68 -5.01
N SER A 8 4.90 -2.37 -3.96
CA SER A 8 6.24 -2.98 -3.82
C SER A 8 6.54 -4.10 -4.82
N ASP A 9 5.53 -4.64 -5.53
CA ASP A 9 5.72 -5.60 -6.62
C ASP A 9 5.90 -4.93 -7.98
N THR A 10 5.77 -3.60 -8.01
CA THR A 10 6.02 -2.87 -9.25
C THR A 10 7.45 -3.07 -9.70
N ARG A 11 7.57 -3.51 -10.94
CA ARG A 11 8.82 -3.62 -11.67
C ARG A 11 8.78 -2.67 -12.85
N ALA A 12 9.85 -1.97 -13.11
CA ALA A 12 9.91 -1.02 -14.21
C ALA A 12 11.27 -1.00 -14.89
N TYR A 13 11.25 -0.78 -16.19
CA TYR A 13 12.43 -0.48 -17.00
C TYR A 13 12.62 1.03 -17.13
N LEU A 14 13.86 1.48 -17.37
CA LEU A 14 14.16 2.89 -17.61
C LEU A 14 13.23 3.51 -18.66
N ARG A 15 13.07 2.86 -19.83
CA ARG A 15 12.22 3.37 -20.90
C ARG A 15 10.74 3.48 -20.55
N SER A 16 10.22 2.58 -19.73
CA SER A 16 8.83 2.67 -19.29
C SER A 16 8.60 3.87 -18.37
N LEU A 17 9.59 4.19 -17.54
CA LEU A 17 9.55 5.36 -16.65
C LEU A 17 9.71 6.67 -17.43
N GLU A 18 10.55 6.71 -18.48
CA GLU A 18 10.65 7.86 -19.39
C GLU A 18 9.29 8.20 -20.01
N SER A 19 8.64 7.20 -20.56
CA SER A 19 7.33 7.37 -21.20
C SER A 19 6.25 7.78 -20.21
N GLU A 20 6.31 7.26 -18.98
CA GLU A 20 5.30 7.51 -17.94
C GLU A 20 5.43 8.90 -17.33
N PHE A 21 6.67 9.35 -17.07
CA PHE A 21 6.93 10.62 -16.40
C PHE A 21 7.22 11.78 -17.35
N GLY A 22 7.43 11.50 -18.64
CA GLY A 22 7.78 12.52 -19.62
C GLY A 22 9.16 13.16 -19.42
N GLU A 23 10.04 12.47 -18.69
CA GLU A 23 11.38 12.93 -18.33
C GLU A 23 12.45 12.30 -19.21
N SER A 24 13.61 12.95 -19.30
CA SER A 24 14.73 12.42 -20.09
C SER A 24 15.33 11.15 -19.50
N SER A 25 15.84 10.26 -20.37
CA SER A 25 16.56 9.04 -19.97
C SER A 25 17.65 9.31 -18.94
N ASN A 26 18.36 10.42 -19.07
CA ASN A 26 19.45 10.76 -18.16
C ASN A 26 18.92 11.15 -16.77
N ALA A 27 17.85 11.94 -16.70
CA ALA A 27 17.23 12.32 -15.44
C ALA A 27 16.71 11.08 -14.68
N ILE A 28 15.95 10.22 -15.37
CA ILE A 28 15.43 8.98 -14.79
C ILE A 28 16.57 8.06 -14.33
N ARG A 29 17.61 7.88 -15.17
CA ARG A 29 18.76 7.04 -14.82
C ARG A 29 19.49 7.54 -13.58
N LEU A 30 19.69 8.85 -13.48
CA LEU A 30 20.35 9.44 -12.32
C LEU A 30 19.60 9.16 -11.02
N GLU A 31 18.28 9.33 -11.05
CA GLU A 31 17.45 9.05 -9.88
C GLU A 31 17.38 7.57 -9.53
N LEU A 32 17.27 6.68 -10.53
CA LEU A 32 17.29 5.24 -10.29
C LEU A 32 18.62 4.78 -9.67
N ASN A 33 19.76 5.31 -10.16
CA ASN A 33 21.06 5.01 -9.58
C ASN A 33 21.15 5.49 -8.13
N ARG A 34 20.70 6.72 -7.84
CA ARG A 34 20.68 7.24 -6.45
C ARG A 34 19.86 6.35 -5.51
N PHE A 35 18.71 5.87 -5.96
CA PHE A 35 17.89 4.97 -5.15
C PHE A 35 18.50 3.58 -5.01
N GLU A 36 19.20 3.10 -6.03
CA GLU A 36 19.93 1.84 -5.99
C GLU A 36 21.16 1.94 -5.06
N ASP A 37 21.96 3.02 -5.17
CA ASP A 37 23.10 3.30 -4.31
C ASP A 37 22.70 3.46 -2.84
N ALA A 38 21.51 4.04 -2.59
CA ALA A 38 20.92 4.12 -1.25
C ALA A 38 20.33 2.79 -0.77
N GLY A 39 20.36 1.73 -1.58
CA GLY A 39 19.77 0.43 -1.26
C GLY A 39 18.25 0.39 -1.27
N LEU A 40 17.58 1.48 -1.67
CA LEU A 40 16.11 1.58 -1.71
C LEU A 40 15.49 0.80 -2.87
N LEU A 41 16.21 0.69 -3.98
CA LEU A 41 15.85 -0.14 -5.12
C LEU A 41 16.90 -1.24 -5.29
N VAL A 42 16.45 -2.36 -5.82
CA VAL A 42 17.30 -3.41 -6.37
C VAL A 42 17.02 -3.56 -7.85
N SER A 43 18.01 -3.97 -8.60
CA SER A 43 17.85 -4.24 -10.01
C SER A 43 18.26 -5.65 -10.38
N SER A 44 17.65 -6.17 -11.42
CA SER A 44 17.97 -7.46 -12.03
C SER A 44 18.14 -7.32 -13.55
N ALA A 45 18.99 -8.13 -14.14
CA ALA A 45 19.11 -8.20 -15.58
C ALA A 45 17.88 -8.93 -16.17
N SER A 46 17.29 -8.35 -17.20
CA SER A 46 16.22 -8.96 -17.99
C SER A 46 16.55 -8.79 -19.47
N GLY A 47 17.27 -9.75 -20.03
CA GLY A 47 17.91 -9.63 -21.32
C GLY A 47 18.92 -8.47 -21.33
N ASN A 48 18.81 -7.57 -22.31
CA ASN A 48 19.69 -6.39 -22.42
C ASN A 48 19.18 -5.18 -21.61
N LYS A 49 18.20 -5.38 -20.70
CA LYS A 49 17.57 -4.30 -19.92
C LYS A 49 17.73 -4.56 -18.45
N LYS A 50 17.80 -3.46 -17.68
CA LYS A 50 17.80 -3.46 -16.23
C LYS A 50 16.37 -3.26 -15.73
N LEU A 51 15.90 -4.17 -14.89
CA LEU A 51 14.57 -4.15 -14.29
C LEU A 51 14.71 -3.73 -12.83
N TYR A 52 14.08 -2.64 -12.44
CA TYR A 52 14.13 -2.08 -11.09
C TYR A 52 12.88 -2.44 -10.29
N GLN A 53 13.05 -2.67 -9.00
CA GLN A 53 11.98 -2.89 -8.03
C GLN A 53 12.38 -2.38 -6.64
N ALA A 54 11.40 -2.20 -5.75
CA ALA A 54 11.67 -1.82 -4.36
C ALA A 54 12.50 -2.91 -3.65
N ASN A 55 13.47 -2.49 -2.86
CA ASN A 55 14.22 -3.38 -1.98
C ASN A 55 13.42 -3.61 -0.68
N ARG A 56 12.69 -4.71 -0.62
CA ARG A 56 11.89 -5.09 0.55
C ARG A 56 12.70 -5.48 1.78
N SER A 57 13.99 -5.79 1.58
CA SER A 57 14.92 -6.10 2.68
C SER A 57 15.61 -4.86 3.25
N HIS A 58 15.29 -3.66 2.71
CA HIS A 58 15.83 -2.42 3.25
C HIS A 58 15.28 -2.16 4.65
N PRO A 59 16.13 -1.79 5.65
CA PRO A 59 15.69 -1.59 7.04
C PRO A 59 14.51 -0.61 7.20
N PHE A 60 14.42 0.42 6.35
CA PHE A 60 13.34 1.42 6.36
C PHE A 60 12.24 1.18 5.33
N PHE A 61 12.13 -0.05 4.79
CA PHE A 61 11.14 -0.32 3.75
C PHE A 61 9.71 -0.04 4.22
N ASN A 62 9.35 -0.53 5.40
CA ASN A 62 8.01 -0.37 5.96
C ASN A 62 7.69 1.11 6.28
N GLU A 63 8.65 1.83 6.85
CA GLU A 63 8.50 3.25 7.17
C GLU A 63 8.32 4.09 5.93
N LEU A 64 9.11 3.83 4.89
CA LEU A 64 8.98 4.53 3.60
C LEU A 64 7.66 4.21 2.91
N ASN A 65 7.22 2.96 2.96
CA ASN A 65 5.91 2.56 2.45
C ASN A 65 4.80 3.34 3.16
N ASN A 66 4.81 3.36 4.50
CA ASN A 66 3.84 4.09 5.32
C ASN A 66 3.84 5.60 5.01
N ILE A 67 5.02 6.23 4.89
CA ILE A 67 5.15 7.65 4.53
C ILE A 67 4.51 7.90 3.16
N ILE A 68 4.72 7.01 2.20
CA ILE A 68 4.16 7.15 0.85
C ILE A 68 2.66 6.95 0.84
N PHE A 69 2.12 6.00 1.61
CA PHE A 69 0.67 5.84 1.79
C PHE A 69 0.03 7.13 2.35
N LYS A 70 0.66 7.76 3.36
CA LYS A 70 0.23 9.05 3.89
C LYS A 70 0.34 10.18 2.87
N PHE A 71 1.45 10.25 2.14
CA PHE A 71 1.68 11.28 1.14
C PHE A 71 0.66 11.24 -0.02
N VAL A 72 0.20 10.06 -0.41
CA VAL A 72 -0.81 9.89 -1.49
C VAL A 72 -2.22 10.27 -1.03
N GLY A 73 -2.38 10.65 0.25
CA GLY A 73 -3.67 11.12 0.79
C GLY A 73 -4.68 9.99 1.01
N ILE A 74 -4.22 8.75 1.10
CA ILE A 74 -5.08 7.63 1.51
C ILE A 74 -5.66 7.93 2.89
N ASP A 75 -4.91 8.60 3.76
CA ASP A 75 -5.36 9.06 5.07
C ASP A 75 -6.56 10.03 4.97
N GLU A 76 -6.56 10.98 4.02
CA GLU A 76 -7.70 11.90 3.83
C GLU A 76 -8.95 11.19 3.31
N ILE A 77 -8.77 10.19 2.44
CA ILE A 77 -9.87 9.34 1.97
C ILE A 77 -10.41 8.53 3.15
N ILE A 78 -9.53 7.96 3.95
CA ILE A 78 -9.87 7.22 5.15
C ILE A 78 -10.61 8.14 6.13
N GLU A 79 -10.12 9.32 6.47
CA GLU A 79 -10.80 10.24 7.39
C GLU A 79 -12.21 10.64 6.94
N LYS A 80 -12.39 10.95 5.64
CA LYS A 80 -13.71 11.28 5.09
C LYS A 80 -14.68 10.09 5.12
N VAL A 81 -14.13 8.89 4.95
CA VAL A 81 -14.83 7.61 4.97
C VAL A 81 -15.24 7.26 6.40
N LEU A 82 -14.31 7.43 7.35
CA LEU A 82 -14.44 7.00 8.72
C LEU A 82 -15.49 7.79 9.50
N ARG A 83 -15.67 9.09 9.21
CA ARG A 83 -16.65 9.95 9.91
C ARG A 83 -18.10 9.49 9.78
N ARG A 84 -18.42 8.58 8.87
CA ARG A 84 -19.80 8.09 8.62
C ARG A 84 -19.96 6.58 8.83
N ILE A 85 -18.88 5.87 9.17
CA ILE A 85 -18.90 4.41 9.28
C ILE A 85 -19.39 3.94 10.65
N GLY A 86 -19.44 4.83 11.64
CA GLY A 86 -19.76 4.53 13.03
C GLY A 86 -18.54 4.76 13.93
N ASP A 87 -18.50 4.08 15.07
CA ASP A 87 -17.43 4.22 16.04
C ASP A 87 -16.20 3.36 15.67
N LEU A 88 -15.56 3.74 14.55
CA LEU A 88 -14.32 3.09 14.13
C LEU A 88 -13.18 3.49 15.09
N GLN A 89 -12.45 2.51 15.56
CA GLN A 89 -11.30 2.67 16.46
C GLN A 89 -9.98 2.50 15.74
N SER A 90 -9.88 1.50 14.87
CA SER A 90 -8.69 1.30 14.05
C SER A 90 -9.01 0.59 12.73
N ALA A 91 -8.10 0.73 11.77
CA ALA A 91 -8.17 0.07 10.48
C ALA A 91 -6.81 -0.53 10.12
N TYR A 92 -6.81 -1.76 9.63
CA TYR A 92 -5.61 -2.49 9.25
C TYR A 92 -5.75 -3.05 7.83
N ILE A 93 -4.63 -3.11 7.14
CA ILE A 93 -4.46 -4.01 6.01
C ILE A 93 -3.87 -5.31 6.54
N THR A 94 -4.42 -6.45 6.13
CA THR A 94 -3.97 -7.78 6.52
C THR A 94 -3.59 -8.61 5.30
N GLY A 95 -3.20 -9.87 5.51
CA GLY A 95 -2.91 -10.81 4.44
C GLY A 95 -1.67 -10.46 3.62
N ASP A 96 -1.72 -10.68 2.31
CA ASP A 96 -0.54 -10.54 1.45
C ASP A 96 0.01 -9.12 1.40
N PHE A 97 -0.85 -8.11 1.42
CA PHE A 97 -0.41 -6.72 1.44
C PHE A 97 0.33 -6.34 2.72
N ALA A 98 -0.11 -6.82 3.89
CA ALA A 98 0.59 -6.62 5.15
C ALA A 98 1.99 -7.24 5.11
N ARG A 99 2.15 -8.35 4.38
CA ARG A 99 3.44 -9.02 4.13
C ARG A 99 4.29 -8.37 3.04
N GLY A 100 3.84 -7.24 2.48
CA GLY A 100 4.50 -6.58 1.36
C GLY A 100 4.42 -7.36 0.04
N ARG A 101 3.46 -8.26 -0.10
CA ARG A 101 3.20 -9.02 -1.33
C ARG A 101 2.07 -8.38 -2.11
N ASP A 102 2.24 -8.23 -3.42
CA ASP A 102 1.14 -7.77 -4.28
C ASP A 102 0.08 -8.85 -4.42
N SER A 103 -1.18 -8.42 -4.34
CA SER A 103 -2.33 -9.30 -4.48
C SER A 103 -3.45 -8.60 -5.25
N LYS A 104 -4.26 -9.35 -5.94
CA LYS A 104 -5.48 -8.84 -6.57
C LYS A 104 -6.57 -8.51 -5.55
N VAL A 105 -6.40 -8.97 -4.31
CA VAL A 105 -7.31 -8.77 -3.20
C VAL A 105 -6.60 -8.02 -2.08
N ILE A 106 -7.21 -6.96 -1.58
CA ILE A 106 -6.77 -6.24 -0.39
C ILE A 106 -7.64 -6.70 0.78
N ASP A 107 -7.02 -7.23 1.82
CA ASP A 107 -7.70 -7.61 3.04
C ASP A 107 -7.73 -6.40 3.99
N LEU A 108 -8.92 -5.83 4.18
CA LEU A 108 -9.15 -4.67 5.03
C LEU A 108 -9.87 -5.11 6.29
N LEU A 109 -9.25 -4.87 7.43
CA LEU A 109 -9.84 -5.08 8.75
C LEU A 109 -10.23 -3.73 9.35
N LEU A 110 -11.51 -3.59 9.70
CA LEU A 110 -12.03 -2.45 10.46
C LEU A 110 -12.40 -2.91 11.86
N VAL A 111 -11.93 -2.17 12.86
CA VAL A 111 -12.16 -2.47 14.27
C VAL A 111 -12.98 -1.37 14.90
N GLY A 112 -14.08 -1.73 15.54
CA GLY A 112 -14.93 -0.80 16.27
C GLY A 112 -16.32 -1.34 16.52
N ALA A 113 -16.97 -0.77 17.54
CA ALA A 113 -18.33 -1.09 17.90
C ALA A 113 -19.34 -0.41 16.95
N GLU A 114 -20.46 -1.09 16.67
CA GLU A 114 -21.59 -0.54 15.91
C GLU A 114 -21.24 0.06 14.54
N LEU A 115 -20.31 -0.56 13.82
CA LEU A 115 -19.94 -0.12 12.49
C LEU A 115 -21.09 -0.33 11.49
N ASN A 116 -21.38 0.71 10.69
CA ASN A 116 -22.38 0.64 9.63
C ASN A 116 -21.87 -0.22 8.45
N ARG A 117 -22.14 -1.53 8.50
CA ARG A 117 -21.71 -2.52 7.51
C ARG A 117 -22.20 -2.19 6.10
N ALA A 118 -23.43 -1.67 5.96
CA ALA A 118 -23.98 -1.30 4.66
C ALA A 118 -23.26 -0.09 4.05
N TYR A 119 -22.86 0.87 4.87
CA TYR A 119 -22.06 2.00 4.43
C TYR A 119 -20.62 1.56 4.09
N ALA A 120 -20.02 0.72 4.92
CA ALA A 120 -18.69 0.15 4.65
C ALA A 120 -18.66 -0.59 3.31
N ALA A 121 -19.66 -1.42 3.01
CA ALA A 121 -19.75 -2.12 1.74
C ALA A 121 -19.83 -1.15 0.53
N LYS A 122 -20.63 -0.08 0.61
CA LYS A 122 -20.70 0.96 -0.44
C LYS A 122 -19.36 1.67 -0.66
N LEU A 123 -18.59 1.86 0.40
CA LEU A 123 -17.27 2.47 0.31
C LEU A 123 -16.27 1.53 -0.35
N VAL A 124 -16.30 0.26 0.03
CA VAL A 124 -15.50 -0.80 -0.61
C VAL A 124 -15.77 -0.82 -2.12
N GLU A 125 -17.03 -0.85 -2.56
CA GLU A 125 -17.37 -0.84 -3.99
C GLU A 125 -16.81 0.39 -4.73
N LYS A 126 -16.84 1.57 -4.09
CA LYS A 126 -16.26 2.79 -4.67
C LYS A 126 -14.73 2.71 -4.74
N ALA A 127 -14.09 2.23 -3.67
CA ALA A 127 -12.66 2.07 -3.62
C ALA A 127 -12.16 1.06 -4.66
N GLU A 128 -12.81 -0.10 -4.81
CA GLU A 128 -12.48 -1.13 -5.81
C GLU A 128 -12.45 -0.57 -7.24
N LYS A 129 -13.37 0.35 -7.58
CA LYS A 129 -13.42 1.00 -8.90
C LYS A 129 -12.21 1.89 -9.16
N VAL A 130 -11.70 2.56 -8.12
CA VAL A 130 -10.54 3.46 -8.21
C VAL A 130 -9.24 2.67 -8.25
N ILE A 131 -9.06 1.74 -7.31
CA ILE A 131 -7.81 0.99 -7.15
C ILE A 131 -7.70 -0.21 -8.11
N LYS A 132 -8.80 -0.58 -8.79
CA LYS A 132 -8.90 -1.73 -9.71
C LYS A 132 -8.50 -3.07 -9.06
N ARG A 133 -8.81 -3.22 -7.77
CA ARG A 133 -8.55 -4.42 -6.96
C ARG A 133 -9.78 -4.74 -6.14
N LYS A 134 -9.94 -6.00 -5.77
CA LYS A 134 -10.97 -6.43 -4.85
C LYS A 134 -10.58 -6.10 -3.41
N ILE A 135 -11.56 -5.72 -2.59
CA ILE A 135 -11.37 -5.52 -1.16
C ILE A 135 -12.21 -6.54 -0.41
N ARG A 136 -11.55 -7.37 0.37
CA ARG A 136 -12.19 -8.27 1.31
C ARG A 136 -12.25 -7.57 2.66
N LEU A 137 -13.48 -7.20 3.07
CA LEU A 137 -13.71 -6.48 4.30
C LEU A 137 -14.00 -7.44 5.44
N LEU A 138 -13.24 -7.29 6.53
CA LEU A 138 -13.50 -7.91 7.82
C LEU A 138 -13.80 -6.82 8.84
N ILE A 139 -14.80 -7.04 9.69
CA ILE A 139 -15.18 -6.13 10.77
C ILE A 139 -15.14 -6.93 12.07
N MET A 140 -14.42 -6.40 13.04
CA MET A 140 -14.25 -6.98 14.38
C MET A 140 -14.49 -5.97 15.48
N ASP A 141 -14.87 -6.45 16.64
CA ASP A 141 -14.88 -5.66 17.86
C ASP A 141 -13.46 -5.54 18.45
N ALA A 142 -13.23 -4.50 19.28
CA ALA A 142 -11.92 -4.23 19.85
C ALA A 142 -11.39 -5.37 20.74
N GLU A 143 -12.28 -6.14 21.35
CA GLU A 143 -11.90 -7.26 22.21
C GLU A 143 -11.30 -8.45 21.43
N GLU A 144 -11.64 -8.58 20.16
CA GLU A 144 -11.22 -9.70 19.31
C GLU A 144 -9.93 -9.39 18.52
N VAL A 145 -9.64 -8.10 18.31
CA VAL A 145 -8.57 -7.67 17.39
C VAL A 145 -7.19 -8.11 17.84
N ASP A 146 -6.88 -8.03 19.14
CA ASP A 146 -5.56 -8.38 19.66
C ASP A 146 -5.22 -9.85 19.41
N SER A 147 -6.20 -10.73 19.59
CA SER A 147 -6.05 -12.15 19.26
C SER A 147 -5.83 -12.38 17.76
N TYR A 148 -6.53 -11.63 16.93
CA TYR A 148 -6.41 -11.74 15.47
C TYR A 148 -5.05 -11.25 14.96
N ILE A 149 -4.60 -10.06 15.37
CA ILE A 149 -3.32 -9.48 14.92
C ILE A 149 -2.11 -10.21 15.50
N SER A 150 -2.23 -10.88 16.64
CA SER A 150 -1.14 -11.69 17.21
C SER A 150 -0.82 -12.92 16.37
N THR A 151 -1.78 -13.42 15.59
CA THR A 151 -1.65 -14.61 14.73
C THR A 151 -1.57 -14.27 13.24
N ASN A 152 -1.92 -13.05 12.85
CA ASN A 152 -1.94 -12.58 11.48
C ASN A 152 -1.10 -11.31 11.35
N GLU A 153 -0.28 -11.22 10.32
CA GLU A 153 0.39 -9.97 10.01
C GLU A 153 -0.65 -8.91 9.64
N ALA A 154 -0.59 -7.78 10.33
CA ALA A 154 -1.48 -6.65 10.15
C ALA A 154 -0.68 -5.34 10.10
N LEU A 155 -0.96 -4.53 9.10
CA LEU A 155 -0.40 -3.20 8.95
C LEU A 155 -1.45 -2.19 9.38
N LEU A 156 -1.21 -1.50 10.49
CA LEU A 156 -2.07 -0.40 10.94
C LEU A 156 -2.04 0.73 9.90
N ILE A 157 -3.19 1.09 9.37
CA ILE A 157 -3.34 2.16 8.39
C ILE A 157 -4.07 3.38 8.96
N TRP A 158 -4.81 3.19 10.04
CA TRP A 158 -5.48 4.27 10.73
C TRP A 158 -5.85 3.87 12.17
N GLU A 159 -5.75 4.82 13.10
CA GLU A 159 -6.16 4.72 14.49
C GLU A 159 -6.72 6.07 14.96
N ARG A 160 -7.73 6.01 15.83
CA ARG A 160 -8.39 7.20 16.38
C ARG A 160 -7.54 7.92 17.42
#